data_4b0d94292f294b4436defbf98d501ff3
#
_entry.id   4b0d94292f294b4436defbf98d501ff3
#
_cell.length_a   1.000
_cell.length_b   1.000
_cell.length_c   1.000
_cell.angle_alpha   90.00
_cell.angle_beta   90.00
_cell.angle_gamma   90.00
#
_symmetry.space_group_name_H-M   'P 1'
#
loop_
_entity.id
_entity.type
_entity.pdbx_description
1 polymer ?
#
loop_
_entity_poly.entity_id
_entity_poly.type
_entity_poly.pdbx_seq_one_letter_code
_entity_poly.pdbx_strand_id
1 'polypeptide(L)'
;YYPFSEVIEDNRRRIVSNTLVLGEDHKYHIDFEDFERQIKENQIKLFFLCNPHNPVGRVWTTEELTRLGDICLKYQVTVVSDEIHSDFIFRGRHQVFADLKREYADITVTCTAPSKTFNLAGLLLSNIFISNRELRHKFRQQVNAAGISQLSPFGLVACETAYTQGEEWYQAMLAYVAENIA
;
A
#
# COMPACT_ATOMS: atom_id res chain seq x y z
N TYR A 1 -9.76 5.10 1.60
CA TYR A 1 -10.04 4.02 2.56
C TYR A 1 -10.06 4.60 3.97
N TYR A 2 -11.24 4.63 4.63
CA TYR A 2 -11.46 5.34 5.90
C TYR A 2 -10.49 4.98 7.05
N PRO A 3 -9.96 3.73 7.20
CA PRO A 3 -9.01 3.45 8.27
C PRO A 3 -7.70 4.23 8.17
N PHE A 4 -7.31 4.72 6.98
CA PHE A 4 -6.15 5.60 6.88
C PHE A 4 -6.39 6.92 7.61
N SER A 5 -7.60 7.49 7.48
CA SER A 5 -7.97 8.72 8.18
C SER A 5 -7.97 8.54 9.68
N GLU A 6 -8.60 7.45 10.16
CA GLU A 6 -8.66 7.11 11.59
C GLU A 6 -7.25 6.99 12.18
N VAL A 7 -6.36 6.22 11.55
CA VAL A 7 -4.97 6.04 12.03
C VAL A 7 -4.21 7.39 12.08
N ILE A 8 -4.42 8.29 11.12
CA ILE A 8 -3.76 9.59 11.10
C ILE A 8 -4.26 10.45 12.27
N GLU A 9 -5.57 10.53 12.47
CA GLU A 9 -6.22 11.34 13.50
C GLU A 9 -5.92 10.81 14.92
N ASP A 10 -6.01 9.50 15.12
CA ASP A 10 -5.67 8.84 16.40
C ASP A 10 -4.21 9.10 16.81
N ASN A 11 -3.31 9.24 15.84
CA ASN A 11 -1.93 9.64 16.07
C ASN A 11 -1.74 11.17 16.18
N ARG A 12 -2.83 11.95 16.34
CA ARG A 12 -2.83 13.40 16.47
C ARG A 12 -2.12 14.11 15.31
N ARG A 13 -2.30 13.57 14.11
CA ARG A 13 -1.79 14.15 12.87
C ARG A 13 -2.94 14.77 12.08
N ARG A 14 -2.60 15.74 11.23
CA ARG A 14 -3.57 16.39 10.35
C ARG A 14 -3.58 15.69 8.99
N ILE A 15 -4.78 15.40 8.50
CA ILE A 15 -4.99 14.91 7.16
C ILE A 15 -4.91 16.07 6.18
N VAL A 16 -4.17 15.85 5.10
CA VAL A 16 -4.20 16.69 3.90
C VAL A 16 -4.49 15.76 2.72
N SER A 17 -5.62 15.97 2.07
CA SER A 17 -6.08 15.08 0.99
C SER A 17 -5.63 15.62 -0.35
N ASN A 18 -5.13 14.72 -1.21
CA ASN A 18 -5.07 14.95 -2.65
C ASN A 18 -6.25 14.18 -3.27
N THR A 19 -7.27 14.91 -3.68
CA THR A 19 -8.51 14.32 -4.18
C THR A 19 -8.33 13.82 -5.59
N LEU A 20 -8.70 12.55 -5.83
CA LEU A 20 -8.68 11.99 -7.19
C LEU A 20 -9.75 12.68 -8.07
N VAL A 21 -9.41 12.93 -9.32
CA VAL A 21 -10.30 13.56 -10.29
C VAL A 21 -10.89 12.49 -11.21
N LEU A 22 -12.22 12.47 -11.33
CA LEU A 22 -12.91 11.61 -12.30
C LEU A 22 -12.78 12.23 -13.70
N GLY A 23 -12.11 11.52 -14.60
CA GLY A 23 -11.92 11.94 -15.98
C GLY A 23 -13.12 11.63 -16.88
N GLU A 24 -13.13 12.16 -18.09
CA GLU A 24 -14.13 11.86 -19.13
C GLU A 24 -14.08 10.40 -19.60
N ASP A 25 -12.94 9.72 -19.38
CA ASP A 25 -12.74 8.29 -19.61
C ASP A 25 -13.35 7.41 -18.51
N HIS A 26 -14.12 8.01 -17.59
CA HIS A 26 -14.70 7.37 -16.41
C HIS A 26 -13.69 6.70 -15.47
N LYS A 27 -12.43 7.15 -15.47
CA LYS A 27 -11.40 6.70 -14.55
C LYS A 27 -10.99 7.81 -13.60
N TYR A 28 -10.54 7.42 -12.44
CA TYR A 28 -9.97 8.35 -11.48
C TYR A 28 -8.50 8.60 -11.79
N HIS A 29 -8.11 9.86 -11.76
CA HIS A 29 -6.75 10.34 -12.04
C HIS A 29 -6.18 11.07 -10.83
N ILE A 30 -4.86 11.02 -10.68
CA ILE A 30 -4.14 11.79 -9.68
C ILE A 30 -3.95 13.21 -10.19
N ASP A 31 -4.34 14.21 -9.39
CA ASP A 31 -3.94 15.59 -9.63
C ASP A 31 -2.54 15.81 -9.06
N PHE A 32 -1.54 15.70 -9.92
CA PHE A 32 -0.14 15.81 -9.53
C PHE A 32 0.28 17.24 -9.18
N GLU A 33 -0.36 18.25 -9.74
CA GLU A 33 -0.08 19.65 -9.43
C GLU A 33 -0.60 19.97 -8.01
N ASP A 34 -1.82 19.54 -7.72
CA ASP A 34 -2.36 19.63 -6.37
C ASP A 34 -1.52 18.80 -5.38
N PHE A 35 -1.12 17.57 -5.74
CA PHE A 35 -0.30 16.70 -4.89
C PHE A 35 1.01 17.40 -4.46
N GLU A 36 1.75 17.94 -5.41
CA GLU A 36 3.01 18.64 -5.14
C GLU A 36 2.78 19.93 -4.33
N ARG A 37 1.74 20.69 -4.67
CA ARG A 37 1.34 21.92 -3.96
C ARG A 37 1.00 21.61 -2.50
N GLN A 38 0.17 20.59 -2.23
CA GLN A 38 -0.22 20.19 -0.87
C GLN A 38 1.00 19.76 -0.04
N ILE A 39 1.92 19.01 -0.63
CA ILE A 39 3.17 18.60 0.04
C ILE A 39 3.98 19.84 0.46
N LYS A 40 4.17 20.78 -0.44
CA LYS A 40 4.98 21.98 -0.23
C LYS A 40 4.35 22.91 0.80
N GLU A 41 3.08 23.28 0.62
CA GLU A 41 2.38 24.26 1.45
C GLU A 41 2.13 23.75 2.87
N ASN A 42 1.84 22.46 3.02
CA ASN A 42 1.56 21.84 4.31
C ASN A 42 2.76 21.12 4.93
N GLN A 43 3.94 21.17 4.31
CA GLN A 43 5.16 20.52 4.79
C GLN A 43 4.95 19.03 5.12
N ILE A 44 4.27 18.32 4.23
CA ILE A 44 3.93 16.90 4.40
C ILE A 44 5.19 16.07 4.57
N LYS A 45 5.16 15.11 5.51
CA LYS A 45 6.27 14.20 5.80
C LYS A 45 5.93 12.73 5.57
N LEU A 46 4.64 12.41 5.43
CA LEU A 46 4.16 11.05 5.23
C LEU A 46 3.05 11.06 4.19
N PHE A 47 3.12 10.15 3.23
CA PHE A 47 2.09 9.91 2.22
C PHE A 47 1.61 8.46 2.30
N PHE A 48 0.29 8.25 2.38
CA PHE A 48 -0.33 6.94 2.26
C PHE A 48 -0.73 6.72 0.81
N LEU A 49 -0.04 5.80 0.14
CA LEU A 49 -0.33 5.34 -1.21
C LEU A 49 -1.12 4.04 -1.16
N CYS A 50 -2.34 4.03 -1.70
CA CYS A 50 -3.11 2.81 -1.90
C CYS A 50 -2.85 2.30 -3.33
N ASN A 51 -2.20 1.15 -3.47
CA ASN A 51 -1.72 0.62 -4.74
C ASN A 51 -1.82 -0.91 -4.82
N PRO A 52 -2.81 -1.50 -5.47
CA PRO A 52 -3.94 -0.90 -6.17
C PRO A 52 -4.89 -0.11 -5.27
N HIS A 53 -5.61 0.85 -5.85
CA HIS A 53 -6.42 1.78 -5.07
C HIS A 53 -7.82 1.24 -4.78
N ASN A 54 -8.10 1.01 -3.51
CA ASN A 54 -9.42 0.70 -2.99
C ASN A 54 -10.06 2.00 -2.45
N PRO A 55 -11.30 2.37 -2.82
CA PRO A 55 -12.33 1.56 -3.52
C PRO A 55 -12.42 1.80 -5.03
N VAL A 56 -11.62 2.68 -5.63
CA VAL A 56 -11.83 3.10 -7.04
C VAL A 56 -11.34 2.09 -8.07
N GLY A 57 -10.68 1.00 -7.66
CA GLY A 57 -10.26 -0.08 -8.55
C GLY A 57 -9.11 0.29 -9.51
N ARG A 58 -8.32 1.35 -9.20
CA ARG A 58 -7.19 1.76 -10.05
C ARG A 58 -5.95 0.94 -9.73
N VAL A 59 -5.33 0.42 -10.79
CA VAL A 59 -3.93 -0.01 -10.78
C VAL A 59 -3.12 1.12 -11.40
N TRP A 60 -2.26 1.73 -10.61
CA TRP A 60 -1.46 2.88 -11.05
C TRP A 60 -0.39 2.44 -12.06
N THR A 61 -0.17 3.24 -13.10
CA THR A 61 0.86 2.95 -14.09
C THR A 61 2.26 3.25 -13.54
N THR A 62 3.28 2.73 -14.22
CA THR A 62 4.69 3.02 -13.88
C THR A 62 4.97 4.52 -13.93
N GLU A 63 4.39 5.23 -14.89
CA GLU A 63 4.54 6.68 -15.06
C GLU A 63 3.90 7.45 -13.92
N GLU A 64 2.67 7.08 -13.52
CA GLU A 64 1.96 7.69 -12.39
C GLU A 64 2.75 7.51 -11.09
N LEU A 65 3.17 6.27 -10.81
CA LEU A 65 3.96 5.94 -9.62
C LEU A 65 5.34 6.62 -9.61
N THR A 66 5.99 6.70 -10.77
CA THR A 66 7.28 7.39 -10.90
C THR A 66 7.13 8.88 -10.60
N ARG A 67 6.09 9.53 -11.12
CA ARG A 67 5.82 10.94 -10.85
C ARG A 67 5.55 11.21 -9.37
N LEU A 68 4.75 10.36 -8.71
CA LEU A 68 4.55 10.42 -7.26
C LEU A 68 5.86 10.26 -6.49
N GLY A 69 6.66 9.26 -6.86
CA GLY A 69 7.92 8.96 -6.21
C GLY A 69 8.95 10.09 -6.34
N ASP A 70 9.08 10.69 -7.52
CA ASP A 70 10.00 11.80 -7.74
C ASP A 70 9.60 13.03 -6.92
N ILE A 71 8.30 13.32 -6.79
CA ILE A 71 7.81 14.38 -5.91
C ILE A 71 8.12 14.05 -4.44
N CYS A 72 7.84 12.81 -4.00
CA CYS A 72 8.13 12.39 -2.63
C CYS A 72 9.63 12.48 -2.29
N LEU A 73 10.51 12.08 -3.20
CA LEU A 73 11.96 12.24 -3.04
C LEU A 73 12.38 13.70 -2.92
N LYS A 74 11.87 14.55 -3.82
CA LYS A 74 12.17 15.98 -3.85
C LYS A 74 11.90 16.68 -2.51
N TYR A 75 10.81 16.30 -1.84
CA TYR A 75 10.37 16.90 -0.58
C TYR A 75 10.65 16.05 0.66
N GLN A 76 11.39 14.96 0.51
CA GLN A 76 11.73 14.04 1.61
C GLN A 76 10.49 13.50 2.35
N VAL A 77 9.49 13.08 1.59
CA VAL A 77 8.25 12.47 2.08
C VAL A 77 8.43 10.97 2.16
N THR A 78 8.16 10.39 3.32
CA THR A 78 8.09 8.93 3.49
C THR A 78 6.77 8.42 2.88
N VAL A 79 6.85 7.33 2.12
CA VAL A 79 5.67 6.70 1.50
C VAL A 79 5.31 5.43 2.26
N VAL A 80 4.07 5.31 2.71
CA VAL A 80 3.49 4.04 3.13
C VAL A 80 2.68 3.51 1.96
N SER A 81 3.23 2.52 1.25
CA SER A 81 2.57 1.89 0.11
C SER A 81 1.76 0.69 0.59
N ASP A 82 0.45 0.84 0.64
CA ASP A 82 -0.47 -0.25 0.94
C ASP A 82 -0.75 -1.02 -0.35
N GLU A 83 -0.11 -2.19 -0.47
CA GLU A 83 -0.16 -3.07 -1.63
C GLU A 83 -0.94 -4.37 -1.34
N ILE A 84 -1.85 -4.33 -0.35
CA ILE A 84 -2.62 -5.49 0.09
C ILE A 84 -3.50 -6.10 -1.02
N HIS A 85 -3.82 -5.33 -2.05
CA HIS A 85 -4.62 -5.76 -3.20
C HIS A 85 -3.77 -6.11 -4.43
N SER A 86 -2.45 -6.22 -4.31
CA SER A 86 -1.51 -6.49 -5.42
C SER A 86 -1.82 -7.76 -6.23
N ASP A 87 -2.45 -8.74 -5.60
CA ASP A 87 -2.79 -10.02 -6.21
C ASP A 87 -4.10 -9.99 -7.02
N PHE A 88 -4.90 -8.91 -6.95
CA PHE A 88 -6.17 -8.77 -7.66
C PHE A 88 -6.04 -7.89 -8.91
N ILE A 89 -5.20 -8.31 -9.85
CA ILE A 89 -4.97 -7.58 -11.10
C ILE A 89 -5.61 -8.33 -12.26
N PHE A 90 -6.71 -7.81 -12.78
CA PHE A 90 -7.45 -8.43 -13.88
C PHE A 90 -7.05 -7.86 -15.26
N ARG A 91 -6.39 -6.71 -15.29
CA ARG A 91 -5.83 -6.09 -16.51
C ARG A 91 -4.52 -5.39 -16.20
N GLY A 92 -3.49 -5.66 -16.99
CA GLY A 92 -2.16 -5.07 -16.78
C GLY A 92 -1.32 -5.84 -15.76
N ARG A 93 -0.50 -5.12 -15.03
CA ARG A 93 0.43 -5.68 -14.04
C ARG A 93 0.57 -4.74 -12.85
N HIS A 94 0.58 -5.28 -11.65
CA HIS A 94 0.97 -4.53 -10.46
C HIS A 94 2.44 -4.12 -10.53
N GLN A 95 2.72 -2.89 -10.10
CA GLN A 95 4.07 -2.37 -9.93
C GLN A 95 4.32 -2.12 -8.44
N VAL A 96 5.30 -2.82 -7.89
CA VAL A 96 5.74 -2.57 -6.50
C VAL A 96 6.42 -1.19 -6.47
N PHE A 97 5.86 -0.25 -5.71
CA PHE A 97 6.34 1.13 -5.70
C PHE A 97 7.83 1.23 -5.33
N ALA A 98 8.26 0.49 -4.31
CA ALA A 98 9.64 0.50 -3.83
C ALA A 98 10.64 -0.10 -4.82
N ASP A 99 10.18 -0.88 -5.83
CA ASP A 99 11.04 -1.56 -6.81
C ASP A 99 11.26 -0.72 -8.08
N LEU A 100 10.53 0.37 -8.26
CA LEU A 100 10.64 1.20 -9.46
C LEU A 100 11.96 1.94 -9.57
N LYS A 101 12.50 2.41 -8.45
CA LYS A 101 13.82 3.02 -8.35
C LYS A 101 14.44 2.70 -6.97
N ARG A 102 15.76 2.52 -6.93
CA ARG A 102 16.45 2.24 -5.68
C ARG A 102 16.17 3.29 -4.59
N GLU A 103 16.15 4.56 -4.99
CA GLU A 103 15.89 5.68 -4.09
C GLU A 103 14.48 5.65 -3.48
N TYR A 104 13.50 5.07 -4.18
CA TYR A 104 12.15 4.91 -3.64
C TYR A 104 12.14 3.89 -2.51
N ALA A 105 12.94 2.82 -2.59
CA ALA A 105 13.04 1.84 -1.51
C ALA A 105 13.52 2.46 -0.19
N ASP A 106 14.35 3.52 -0.27
CA ASP A 106 14.88 4.21 0.91
C ASP A 106 13.85 5.10 1.63
N ILE A 107 12.78 5.48 0.95
CA ILE A 107 11.71 6.31 1.53
C ILE A 107 10.40 5.54 1.75
N THR A 108 10.37 4.22 1.47
CA THR A 108 9.11 3.47 1.43
C THR A 108 8.99 2.45 2.57
N VAL A 109 7.77 2.34 3.07
CA VAL A 109 7.25 1.24 3.87
C VAL A 109 6.21 0.52 3.02
N THR A 110 6.52 -0.67 2.51
CA THR A 110 5.57 -1.48 1.73
C THR A 110 4.80 -2.41 2.66
N CYS A 111 3.48 -2.38 2.56
CA CYS A 111 2.57 -3.16 3.37
C CYS A 111 1.81 -4.15 2.50
N THR A 112 1.91 -5.45 2.81
CA THR A 112 1.14 -6.53 2.19
C THR A 112 0.56 -7.45 3.26
N ALA A 113 -0.38 -8.31 2.90
CA ALA A 113 -0.90 -9.33 3.79
C ALA A 113 -1.59 -10.46 3.00
N PRO A 114 -1.59 -11.70 3.51
CA PRO A 114 -2.35 -12.79 2.89
C PRO A 114 -3.86 -12.65 3.10
N SER A 115 -4.28 -11.69 3.92
CA SER A 115 -5.65 -11.57 4.43
C SER A 115 -6.70 -11.37 3.35
N LYS A 116 -6.41 -10.63 2.28
CA LYS A 116 -7.34 -10.42 1.17
C LYS A 116 -7.27 -11.55 0.16
N THR A 117 -6.05 -11.89 -0.28
CA THR A 117 -5.80 -12.93 -1.29
C THR A 117 -6.32 -14.29 -0.86
N PHE A 118 -6.07 -14.68 0.39
CA PHE A 118 -6.39 -16.02 0.92
C PHE A 118 -7.50 -16.02 1.99
N ASN A 119 -8.24 -14.90 2.12
CA ASN A 119 -9.33 -14.78 3.10
C ASN A 119 -8.90 -15.08 4.56
N LEU A 120 -7.74 -14.59 4.97
CA LEU A 120 -7.13 -14.86 6.27
C LEU A 120 -7.14 -13.65 7.23
N ALA A 121 -8.06 -12.70 7.05
CA ALA A 121 -8.09 -11.45 7.81
C ALA A 121 -8.16 -11.68 9.34
N GLY A 122 -8.89 -12.70 9.79
CA GLY A 122 -9.04 -13.03 11.21
C GLY A 122 -7.76 -13.49 11.91
N LEU A 123 -6.71 -13.80 11.15
CA LEU A 123 -5.41 -14.21 11.71
C LEU A 123 -4.46 -13.03 11.99
N LEU A 124 -4.87 -11.80 11.64
CA LEU A 124 -4.22 -10.54 12.01
C LEU A 124 -2.71 -10.50 11.69
N LEU A 125 -2.32 -10.95 10.50
CA LEU A 125 -0.92 -10.96 10.08
C LEU A 125 -0.71 -10.08 8.86
N SER A 126 0.36 -9.28 8.88
CA SER A 126 0.80 -8.43 7.76
C SER A 126 2.31 -8.55 7.55
N ASN A 127 2.73 -8.38 6.31
CA ASN A 127 4.14 -8.33 5.92
C ASN A 127 4.53 -6.88 5.67
N ILE A 128 5.54 -6.39 6.38
CA ILE A 128 6.02 -5.02 6.28
C ILE A 128 7.47 -5.03 5.79
N PHE A 129 7.71 -4.44 4.62
CA PHE A 129 9.03 -4.37 4.00
C PHE A 129 9.56 -2.95 4.09
N ILE A 130 10.74 -2.79 4.67
CA ILE A 130 11.39 -1.48 4.86
C ILE A 130 12.89 -1.67 4.57
N SER A 131 13.38 -1.15 3.44
CA SER A 131 14.77 -1.25 3.05
C SER A 131 15.67 -0.34 3.88
N ASN A 132 15.22 0.89 4.15
CA ASN A 132 15.93 1.86 4.96
C ASN A 132 16.10 1.38 6.41
N ARG A 133 17.37 1.25 6.84
CA ARG A 133 17.72 0.70 8.16
C ARG A 133 17.20 1.56 9.32
N GLU A 134 17.29 2.89 9.18
CA GLU A 134 16.85 3.81 10.23
C GLU A 134 15.32 3.80 10.38
N LEU A 135 14.61 3.88 9.25
CA LEU A 135 13.15 3.81 9.22
C LEU A 135 12.65 2.47 9.80
N ARG A 136 13.29 1.36 9.41
CA ARG A 136 12.97 0.03 9.94
C ARG A 136 13.22 -0.08 11.45
N HIS A 137 14.28 0.55 11.94
CA HIS A 137 14.56 0.58 13.38
C HIS A 137 13.46 1.34 14.14
N LYS A 138 13.09 2.54 13.68
CA LYS A 138 11.99 3.34 14.26
C LYS A 138 10.67 2.56 14.26
N PHE A 139 10.34 1.90 13.14
CA PHE A 139 9.15 1.06 13.04
C PHE A 139 9.15 -0.05 14.09
N ARG A 140 10.24 -0.82 14.22
CA ARG A 140 10.36 -1.88 15.20
C ARG A 140 10.25 -1.39 16.64
N GLN A 141 10.80 -0.23 16.95
CA GLN A 141 10.65 0.37 18.28
C GLN A 141 9.16 0.64 18.60
N GLN A 142 8.38 1.15 17.64
CA GLN A 142 6.95 1.40 17.85
C GLN A 142 6.14 0.10 17.97
N VAL A 143 6.41 -0.91 17.16
CA VAL A 143 5.79 -2.23 17.27
C VAL A 143 6.02 -2.84 18.66
N ASN A 144 7.24 -2.75 19.17
CA ASN A 144 7.57 -3.24 20.51
C ASN A 144 6.89 -2.42 21.61
N ALA A 145 6.87 -1.09 21.47
CA ALA A 145 6.22 -0.21 22.45
C ALA A 145 4.70 -0.42 22.51
N ALA A 146 4.08 -0.76 21.38
CA ALA A 146 2.65 -1.08 21.30
C ALA A 146 2.31 -2.50 21.81
N GLY A 147 3.31 -3.33 22.15
CA GLY A 147 3.10 -4.68 22.62
C GLY A 147 2.62 -5.68 21.56
N ILE A 148 2.72 -5.35 20.27
CA ILE A 148 2.25 -6.17 19.15
C ILE A 148 3.37 -6.94 18.45
N SER A 149 4.53 -7.10 19.07
CA SER A 149 5.67 -7.84 18.53
C SER A 149 5.51 -9.37 18.57
N GLN A 150 4.54 -9.86 19.32
CA GLN A 150 4.24 -11.29 19.44
C GLN A 150 3.17 -11.68 18.41
N LEU A 151 3.58 -12.46 17.42
CA LEU A 151 2.67 -12.93 16.37
C LEU A 151 2.01 -14.25 16.77
N SER A 152 0.77 -14.46 16.32
CA SER A 152 0.08 -15.73 16.48
C SER A 152 0.80 -16.85 15.69
N PRO A 153 1.15 -17.99 16.30
CA PRO A 153 1.69 -19.14 15.57
C PRO A 153 0.78 -19.60 14.41
N PHE A 154 -0.53 -19.54 14.62
CA PHE A 154 -1.49 -19.88 13.57
C PHE A 154 -1.43 -18.92 12.39
N GLY A 155 -1.25 -17.61 12.64
CA GLY A 155 -1.08 -16.62 11.60
C GLY A 155 0.20 -16.85 10.78
N LEU A 156 1.31 -17.17 11.45
CA LEU A 156 2.58 -17.48 10.80
C LEU A 156 2.48 -18.71 9.87
N VAL A 157 1.98 -19.83 10.41
CA VAL A 157 1.81 -21.07 9.64
C VAL A 157 0.86 -20.86 8.46
N ALA A 158 -0.27 -20.16 8.68
CA ALA A 158 -1.23 -19.90 7.62
C ALA A 158 -0.65 -19.01 6.52
N CYS A 159 0.12 -17.99 6.88
CA CYS A 159 0.78 -17.11 5.92
C CYS A 159 1.81 -17.88 5.07
N GLU A 160 2.68 -18.67 5.71
CA GLU A 160 3.66 -19.50 5.03
C GLU A 160 2.98 -20.49 4.08
N THR A 161 1.96 -21.22 4.57
CA THR A 161 1.22 -22.19 3.76
C THR A 161 0.51 -21.52 2.57
N ALA A 162 -0.14 -20.38 2.80
CA ALA A 162 -0.83 -19.65 1.75
C ALA A 162 0.12 -19.27 0.59
N TYR A 163 1.28 -18.71 0.91
CA TYR A 163 2.25 -18.28 -0.12
C TYR A 163 3.08 -19.42 -0.73
N THR A 164 3.23 -20.55 -0.04
CA THR A 164 4.04 -21.68 -0.55
C THR A 164 3.21 -22.78 -1.19
N GLN A 165 1.94 -22.92 -0.85
CA GLN A 165 1.07 -24.02 -1.27
C GLN A 165 -0.29 -23.56 -1.81
N GLY A 166 -0.62 -22.28 -1.76
CA GLY A 166 -1.93 -21.73 -2.10
C GLY A 166 -2.14 -21.40 -3.57
N GLU A 167 -1.17 -21.65 -4.47
CA GLU A 167 -1.21 -21.20 -5.88
C GLU A 167 -2.44 -21.70 -6.63
N GLU A 168 -2.75 -22.99 -6.53
CA GLU A 168 -3.90 -23.60 -7.22
C GLU A 168 -5.21 -22.94 -6.79
N TRP A 169 -5.38 -22.76 -5.48
CA TRP A 169 -6.57 -22.07 -4.93
C TRP A 169 -6.65 -20.61 -5.40
N TYR A 170 -5.51 -19.92 -5.39
CA TYR A 170 -5.42 -18.53 -5.82
C TYR A 170 -5.81 -18.34 -7.29
N GLN A 171 -5.31 -19.20 -8.18
CA GLN A 171 -5.66 -19.16 -9.61
C GLN A 171 -7.14 -19.46 -9.85
N ALA A 172 -7.70 -20.45 -9.15
CA ALA A 172 -9.11 -20.78 -9.24
C ALA A 172 -10.00 -19.60 -8.74
N MET A 173 -9.62 -18.96 -7.65
CA MET A 173 -10.29 -17.78 -7.12
C MET A 173 -10.25 -16.61 -8.12
N LEU A 174 -9.09 -16.30 -8.70
CA LEU A 174 -8.95 -15.22 -9.69
C LEU A 174 -9.83 -15.47 -10.92
N ALA A 175 -9.85 -16.71 -11.42
CA ALA A 175 -10.70 -17.09 -12.56
C ALA A 175 -12.19 -16.87 -12.24
N TYR A 176 -12.63 -17.32 -11.08
CA TYR A 176 -14.01 -17.14 -10.63
C TYR A 176 -14.39 -15.65 -10.48
N VAL A 177 -13.51 -14.84 -9.90
CA VAL A 177 -13.77 -13.39 -9.76
C VAL A 177 -13.78 -12.71 -11.12
N ALA A 178 -12.87 -13.08 -12.03
CA ALA A 178 -12.84 -12.53 -13.39
C ALA A 178 -14.13 -12.79 -14.17
N GLU A 179 -14.72 -13.99 -14.04
CA GLU A 179 -16.04 -14.32 -14.63
C GLU A 179 -17.18 -13.43 -14.08
N ASN A 180 -17.10 -13.03 -12.81
CA ASN A 180 -18.10 -12.15 -12.20
C ASN A 180 -17.95 -10.67 -12.59
N ILE A 181 -16.80 -10.26 -13.13
CA ILE A 181 -16.53 -8.88 -13.60
C ILE A 181 -16.94 -8.71 -15.07
N ALA A 182 -16.99 -9.78 -15.86
CA ALA A 182 -17.31 -9.76 -17.27
C ALA A 182 -18.81 -9.53 -17.51
#